data_94c738a5e4b408d8d0e911b92b8233e8
#
_entry.id   94c738a5e4b408d8d0e911b92b8233e8
#
_cell.length_a   1.000
_cell.length_b   1.000
_cell.length_c   1.000
_cell.angle_alpha   90.00
_cell.angle_beta   90.00
_cell.angle_gamma   90.00
#
_symmetry.space_group_name_H-M   'P 1'
#
loop_
_entity.id
_entity.type
_entity.pdbx_description
1 polymer ?
#
loop_
_entity_poly.entity_id
_entity_poly.type
_entity_poly.pdbx_seq_one_letter_code
_entity_poly.pdbx_strand_id
1 'polypeptide(L)'
;IVQCLVGSEMCIRDRDWGHAKDYVEAMWLMLQQDEPDDYVIATGEQYSVKDFVNKAAPFFGFNIEWMGEGELEFGYDWNTKRKVIAVDKKYFRPAEVESLLGDASKAKRKLGWEPKISFDQLIEDMVLYGQ
;
A
#
# COMPACT_ATOMS: atom_id res chain seq x y z
N ILE A 1 -9.90 19.74 1.25
CA ILE A 1 -9.58 19.00 0.00
C ILE A 1 -8.30 18.27 0.27
N VAL A 2 -8.39 16.98 0.60
CA VAL A 2 -7.21 16.13 0.59
C VAL A 2 -6.94 15.81 -0.87
N GLN A 3 -6.04 16.56 -1.49
CA GLN A 3 -5.54 16.27 -2.82
C GLN A 3 -4.55 15.12 -2.66
N CYS A 4 -5.01 13.89 -2.75
CA CYS A 4 -4.14 12.73 -2.77
C CYS A 4 -3.43 12.72 -4.13
N LEU A 5 -2.15 13.05 -4.11
CA LEU A 5 -1.30 13.14 -5.29
C LEU A 5 -0.81 11.73 -5.66
N VAL A 6 -1.63 10.98 -6.37
CA VAL A 6 -1.28 9.65 -6.87
C VAL A 6 -1.11 9.73 -8.38
N GLY A 7 0.04 9.33 -8.89
CA GLY A 7 0.25 9.20 -10.33
C GLY A 7 -0.64 8.09 -10.92
N SER A 8 -1.16 8.27 -12.13
CA SER A 8 -2.19 7.40 -12.73
C SER A 8 -1.82 5.93 -12.80
N GLU A 9 -0.56 5.63 -13.08
CA GLU A 9 -0.09 4.25 -13.13
C GLU A 9 0.17 3.65 -11.73
N MET A 10 0.43 4.51 -10.72
CA MET A 10 0.55 4.05 -9.33
C MET A 10 -0.80 3.58 -8.75
N CYS A 11 -1.93 4.08 -9.24
CA CYS A 11 -3.25 3.64 -8.78
C CYS A 11 -3.62 2.24 -9.28
N ILE A 12 -3.02 1.80 -10.40
CA ILE A 12 -3.34 0.52 -11.05
C ILE A 12 -2.30 -0.55 -10.68
N ARG A 13 -1.08 -0.15 -10.30
CA ARG A 13 0.02 -1.09 -10.06
C ARG A 13 0.00 -1.63 -8.65
N ASP A 14 0.13 -2.92 -8.58
CA ASP A 14 0.16 -3.64 -7.33
C ASP A 14 1.49 -3.44 -6.59
N ARG A 15 1.40 -3.23 -5.29
CA ARG A 15 2.53 -3.10 -4.37
C ARG A 15 2.37 -4.11 -3.24
N ASP A 16 3.50 -4.56 -2.72
CA ASP A 16 3.55 -5.33 -1.49
C ASP A 16 3.44 -4.35 -0.30
N TRP A 17 2.30 -4.35 0.36
CA TRP A 17 2.00 -3.47 1.49
C TRP A 17 2.24 -4.19 2.80
N GLY A 18 3.16 -3.69 3.62
CA GLY A 18 3.43 -4.26 4.92
C GLY A 18 3.44 -3.23 6.04
N HIS A 19 3.11 -3.68 7.25
CA HIS A 19 3.08 -2.83 8.42
C HIS A 19 4.49 -2.63 9.01
N ALA A 20 4.81 -1.41 9.43
CA ALA A 20 6.12 -1.06 9.97
C ALA A 20 6.53 -1.90 11.19
N LYS A 21 5.58 -2.32 12.03
CA LYS A 21 5.84 -3.19 13.19
C LYS A 21 6.45 -4.54 12.77
N ASP A 22 5.90 -5.17 11.72
CA ASP A 22 6.41 -6.43 11.20
C ASP A 22 7.82 -6.27 10.63
N TYR A 23 8.09 -5.16 9.95
CA TYR A 23 9.41 -4.87 9.38
C TYR A 23 10.46 -4.58 10.44
N VAL A 24 10.09 -3.86 11.51
CA VAL A 24 10.99 -3.63 12.66
C VAL A 24 11.31 -4.95 13.36
N GLU A 25 10.35 -5.85 13.52
CA GLU A 25 10.59 -7.20 14.06
C GLU A 25 11.59 -7.97 13.19
N ALA A 26 11.45 -7.92 11.87
CA ALA A 26 12.40 -8.53 10.95
C ALA A 26 13.81 -7.97 11.12
N MET A 27 13.95 -6.64 11.19
CA MET A 27 15.25 -5.98 11.41
C MET A 27 15.90 -6.44 12.73
N TRP A 28 15.10 -6.54 13.80
CA TRP A 28 15.60 -7.03 15.08
C TRP A 28 16.07 -8.49 15.00
N LEU A 29 15.31 -9.36 14.34
CA LEU A 29 15.67 -10.77 14.14
C LEU A 29 16.96 -10.93 13.30
N MET A 30 17.17 -10.09 12.29
CA MET A 30 18.41 -10.08 11.51
C MET A 30 19.62 -9.78 12.38
N LEU A 31 19.50 -8.85 13.32
CA LEU A 31 20.58 -8.46 14.24
C LEU A 31 20.91 -9.54 15.30
N GLN A 32 20.04 -10.53 15.48
CA GLN A 32 20.28 -11.64 16.41
C GLN A 32 21.02 -12.82 15.74
N GLN A 33 21.32 -12.73 14.45
CA GLN A 33 22.00 -13.82 13.74
C GLN A 33 23.53 -13.74 13.98
N ASP A 34 24.17 -14.89 14.10
CA ASP A 34 25.63 -14.97 14.29
C ASP A 34 26.41 -14.54 13.05
N GLU A 35 25.84 -14.75 11.86
CA GLU A 35 26.45 -14.38 10.59
C GLU A 35 25.54 -13.40 9.82
N PRO A 36 26.13 -12.35 9.22
CA PRO A 36 25.37 -11.41 8.39
C PRO A 36 24.91 -12.10 7.11
N ASP A 37 23.66 -11.80 6.69
CA ASP A 37 23.07 -12.33 5.47
C ASP A 37 22.03 -11.35 4.93
N ASP A 38 21.69 -11.47 3.64
CA ASP A 38 20.69 -10.65 2.97
C ASP A 38 19.30 -11.32 3.03
N TYR A 39 18.28 -10.55 3.38
CA TYR A 39 16.90 -11.01 3.47
C TYR A 39 15.95 -10.12 2.69
N VAL A 40 15.03 -10.73 1.96
CA VAL A 40 13.86 -10.05 1.44
C VAL A 40 12.77 -10.08 2.51
N ILE A 41 12.27 -8.90 2.89
CA ILE A 41 11.17 -8.74 3.84
C ILE A 41 9.97 -8.20 3.07
N ALA A 42 8.94 -9.02 2.95
CA ALA A 42 7.77 -8.74 2.16
C ALA A 42 6.56 -9.52 2.70
N THR A 43 5.35 -9.05 2.42
CA THR A 43 4.13 -9.75 2.86
C THR A 43 3.78 -10.92 1.95
N GLY A 44 4.23 -10.86 0.68
CA GLY A 44 3.84 -11.83 -0.34
C GLY A 44 2.45 -11.62 -0.91
N GLU A 45 1.80 -10.49 -0.57
CA GLU A 45 0.50 -10.09 -1.09
C GLU A 45 0.61 -8.73 -1.76
N GLN A 46 -0.15 -8.54 -2.84
CA GLN A 46 -0.13 -7.31 -3.61
C GLN A 46 -1.50 -6.65 -3.62
N TYR A 47 -1.49 -5.33 -3.46
CA TYR A 47 -2.68 -4.49 -3.56
C TYR A 47 -2.35 -3.21 -4.32
N SER A 48 -3.30 -2.75 -5.12
CA SER A 48 -3.19 -1.47 -5.79
C SER A 48 -3.46 -0.31 -4.82
N VAL A 49 -3.08 0.90 -5.22
CA VAL A 49 -3.46 2.11 -4.47
C VAL A 49 -4.98 2.31 -4.50
N LYS A 50 -5.65 1.87 -5.57
CA LYS A 50 -7.13 1.85 -5.62
C LYS A 50 -7.73 0.97 -4.53
N ASP A 51 -7.17 -0.22 -4.31
CA ASP A 51 -7.63 -1.13 -3.26
C ASP A 51 -7.47 -0.48 -1.89
N PHE A 52 -6.32 0.17 -1.65
CA PHE A 52 -6.09 0.92 -0.43
C PHE A 52 -7.16 2.01 -0.23
N VAL A 53 -7.41 2.82 -1.25
CA VAL A 53 -8.42 3.88 -1.20
C VAL A 53 -9.82 3.33 -0.97
N ASN A 54 -10.21 2.28 -1.71
CA ASN A 54 -11.53 1.66 -1.59
C ASN A 54 -11.78 1.09 -0.19
N LYS A 55 -10.74 0.56 0.46
CA LYS A 55 -10.83 0.03 1.81
C LYS A 55 -10.81 1.14 2.88
N ALA A 56 -10.04 2.22 2.68
CA ALA A 56 -9.94 3.32 3.61
C ALA A 56 -11.15 4.29 3.56
N ALA A 57 -11.71 4.52 2.38
CA ALA A 57 -12.78 5.50 2.14
C ALA A 57 -14.01 5.34 3.05
N PRO A 58 -14.53 4.12 3.31
CA PRO A 58 -15.69 3.93 4.19
C PRO A 58 -15.49 4.42 5.62
N PHE A 59 -14.27 4.34 6.15
CA PHE A 59 -13.96 4.86 7.50
C PHE A 59 -14.16 6.36 7.63
N PHE A 60 -14.08 7.09 6.51
CA PHE A 60 -14.31 8.54 6.43
C PHE A 60 -15.71 8.88 5.89
N GLY A 61 -16.58 7.90 5.70
CA GLY A 61 -17.93 8.07 5.16
C GLY A 61 -17.98 8.37 3.66
N PHE A 62 -16.91 8.10 2.92
CA PHE A 62 -16.88 8.25 1.46
C PHE A 62 -17.38 6.99 0.75
N ASN A 63 -18.13 7.20 -0.32
CA ASN A 63 -18.55 6.17 -1.27
C ASN A 63 -17.93 6.50 -2.63
N ILE A 64 -16.78 5.91 -2.91
CA ILE A 64 -15.95 6.27 -4.06
C ILE A 64 -16.28 5.39 -5.26
N GLU A 65 -16.53 6.05 -6.38
CA GLU A 65 -16.58 5.44 -7.72
C GLU A 65 -15.44 6.02 -8.57
N TRP A 66 -14.72 5.16 -9.25
CA TRP A 66 -13.64 5.54 -10.14
C TRP A 66 -14.14 5.86 -11.53
N MET A 67 -13.78 7.02 -12.05
CA MET A 67 -14.18 7.53 -13.36
C MET A 67 -12.98 8.00 -14.16
N GLY A 68 -13.05 7.90 -15.49
CA GLY A 68 -11.97 8.25 -16.39
C GLY A 68 -10.93 7.13 -16.51
N GLU A 69 -9.89 7.38 -17.29
CA GLU A 69 -8.80 6.43 -17.53
C GLU A 69 -7.46 7.15 -17.57
N GLY A 70 -6.40 6.44 -17.16
CA GLY A 70 -5.04 6.95 -17.20
C GLY A 70 -4.86 8.24 -16.40
N GLU A 71 -4.30 9.27 -17.03
CA GLU A 71 -4.06 10.58 -16.39
C GLU A 71 -5.34 11.36 -16.05
N LEU A 72 -6.48 10.97 -16.58
CA LEU A 72 -7.78 11.60 -16.35
C LEU A 72 -8.60 10.86 -15.31
N GLU A 73 -8.04 9.79 -14.72
CA GLU A 73 -8.73 9.01 -13.73
C GLU A 73 -8.88 9.76 -12.41
N PHE A 74 -10.07 9.64 -11.81
CA PHE A 74 -10.37 10.24 -10.52
C PHE A 74 -11.39 9.42 -9.72
N GLY A 75 -11.32 9.51 -8.40
CA GLY A 75 -12.32 8.99 -7.49
C GLY A 75 -13.37 10.05 -7.17
N TYR A 76 -14.62 9.73 -7.48
CA TYR A 76 -15.78 10.58 -7.19
C TYR A 76 -16.53 10.01 -5.99
N ASP A 77 -16.81 10.86 -5.02
CA ASP A 77 -17.62 10.49 -3.87
C ASP A 77 -19.09 10.88 -4.08
N TRP A 78 -19.96 9.89 -4.08
CA TRP A 78 -21.39 10.08 -4.25
C TRP A 78 -22.10 10.71 -3.06
N ASN A 79 -21.53 10.58 -1.85
CA ASN A 79 -22.13 11.17 -0.65
C ASN A 79 -21.95 12.67 -0.63
N THR A 80 -20.77 13.16 -0.95
CA THR A 80 -20.46 14.61 -0.98
C THR A 80 -20.61 15.24 -2.36
N LYS A 81 -20.81 14.41 -3.41
CA LYS A 81 -20.89 14.82 -4.82
C LYS A 81 -19.64 15.59 -5.29
N ARG A 82 -18.45 15.11 -4.91
CA ARG A 82 -17.18 15.77 -5.22
C ARG A 82 -16.13 14.77 -5.71
N LYS A 83 -15.20 15.29 -6.49
CA LYS A 83 -13.92 14.59 -6.72
C LYS A 83 -13.09 14.68 -5.44
N VAL A 84 -12.72 13.54 -4.88
CA VAL A 84 -11.93 13.47 -3.64
C VAL A 84 -10.51 13.02 -3.89
N ILE A 85 -10.29 12.29 -4.99
CA ILE A 85 -8.98 11.79 -5.42
C ILE A 85 -8.84 12.06 -6.92
N ALA A 86 -7.68 12.47 -7.36
CA ALA A 86 -7.36 12.66 -8.78
C ALA A 86 -5.88 12.35 -9.04
N VAL A 87 -5.60 11.90 -10.25
CA VAL A 87 -4.25 11.75 -10.76
C VAL A 87 -3.64 13.13 -11.02
N ASP A 88 -2.42 13.37 -10.54
CA ASP A 88 -1.66 14.57 -10.84
C ASP A 88 -0.55 14.27 -11.86
N LYS A 89 -0.61 14.91 -13.02
CA LYS A 89 0.37 14.76 -14.12
C LYS A 89 1.82 15.00 -13.70
N LYS A 90 2.04 15.83 -12.69
CA LYS A 90 3.39 16.15 -12.16
C LYS A 90 4.07 14.91 -11.58
N TYR A 91 3.30 13.96 -11.04
CA TYR A 91 3.79 12.76 -10.39
C TYR A 91 3.60 11.50 -11.25
N PHE A 92 3.11 11.67 -12.47
CA PHE A 92 2.97 10.59 -13.43
C PHE A 92 4.34 10.06 -13.88
N ARG A 93 4.57 8.76 -13.72
CA ARG A 93 5.80 8.07 -14.12
C ARG A 93 5.47 6.93 -15.07
N PRO A 94 5.68 7.10 -16.38
CA PRO A 94 5.30 6.10 -17.38
C PRO A 94 6.15 4.82 -17.35
N ALA A 95 7.30 4.83 -16.68
CA ALA A 95 8.31 3.76 -16.67
C ALA A 95 8.46 3.07 -15.30
N GLU A 96 7.36 2.81 -14.57
CA GLU A 96 7.43 2.03 -13.34
C GLU A 96 7.24 0.52 -13.59
N VAL A 97 7.80 -0.29 -12.69
CA VAL A 97 7.65 -1.76 -12.70
C VAL A 97 6.18 -2.11 -12.47
N GLU A 98 5.62 -2.97 -13.32
CA GLU A 98 4.20 -3.31 -13.31
C GLU A 98 3.76 -4.05 -12.04
N SER A 99 4.64 -4.84 -11.45
CA SER A 99 4.36 -5.64 -10.25
C SER A 99 5.60 -5.74 -9.37
N LEU A 100 5.44 -5.56 -8.08
CA LEU A 100 6.48 -5.72 -7.06
C LEU A 100 5.98 -6.67 -5.98
N LEU A 101 6.22 -7.97 -6.19
CA LEU A 101 5.95 -9.01 -5.21
C LEU A 101 7.28 -9.50 -4.63
N GLY A 102 7.44 -9.41 -3.33
CA GLY A 102 8.62 -9.93 -2.63
C GLY A 102 8.44 -11.38 -2.22
N ASP A 103 9.52 -12.18 -2.34
CA ASP A 103 9.59 -13.53 -1.80
C ASP A 103 10.35 -13.54 -0.47
N ALA A 104 9.64 -13.61 0.64
CA ALA A 104 10.20 -13.65 1.99
C ALA A 104 10.48 -15.07 2.50
N SER A 105 10.48 -16.09 1.64
CA SER A 105 10.65 -17.49 2.04
C SER A 105 11.98 -17.76 2.76
N LYS A 106 13.04 -17.04 2.43
CA LYS A 106 14.33 -17.11 3.12
C LYS A 106 14.23 -16.57 4.54
N ALA A 107 13.58 -15.42 4.74
CA ALA A 107 13.35 -14.83 6.05
C ALA A 107 12.52 -15.77 6.94
N LYS A 108 11.47 -16.36 6.38
CA LYS A 108 10.66 -17.34 7.10
C LYS A 108 11.47 -18.56 7.55
N ARG A 109 12.31 -19.14 6.68
CA ARG A 109 13.10 -20.33 7.01
C ARG A 109 14.23 -20.05 8.01
N LYS A 110 14.96 -18.93 7.85
CA LYS A 110 16.16 -18.62 8.64
C LYS A 110 15.87 -17.85 9.91
N LEU A 111 14.97 -16.87 9.84
CA LEU A 111 14.63 -15.99 10.96
C LEU A 111 13.36 -16.43 11.70
N GLY A 112 12.55 -17.32 11.12
CA GLY A 112 11.21 -17.63 11.62
C GLY A 112 10.24 -16.45 11.47
N TRP A 113 10.58 -15.47 10.62
CA TRP A 113 9.77 -14.27 10.43
C TRP A 113 8.68 -14.47 9.39
N GLU A 114 7.49 -14.02 9.73
CA GLU A 114 6.37 -13.86 8.80
C GLU A 114 5.55 -12.62 9.18
N PRO A 115 4.90 -11.96 8.22
CA PRO A 115 4.04 -10.83 8.50
C PRO A 115 2.85 -11.27 9.35
N LYS A 116 2.50 -10.48 10.37
CA LYS A 116 1.41 -10.77 11.32
C LYS A 116 0.22 -9.86 11.11
N ILE A 117 0.45 -8.70 10.51
CA ILE A 117 -0.55 -7.65 10.32
C ILE A 117 -1.02 -7.68 8.87
N SER A 118 -2.31 -7.93 8.68
CA SER A 118 -2.92 -7.97 7.35
C SER A 118 -3.05 -6.56 6.75
N PHE A 119 -3.31 -6.51 5.44
CA PHE A 119 -3.57 -5.25 4.75
C PHE A 119 -4.76 -4.47 5.32
N ASP A 120 -5.82 -5.17 5.73
CA ASP A 120 -6.99 -4.53 6.35
C ASP A 120 -6.64 -3.93 7.72
N GLN A 121 -5.89 -4.65 8.55
CA GLN A 121 -5.40 -4.15 9.84
C GLN A 121 -4.44 -2.96 9.68
N LEU A 122 -3.58 -2.97 8.65
CA LEU A 122 -2.73 -1.83 8.31
C LEU A 122 -3.57 -0.58 8.04
N ILE A 123 -4.63 -0.71 7.25
CA ILE A 123 -5.52 0.41 6.92
C ILE A 123 -6.26 0.90 8.17
N GLU A 124 -6.80 0.01 8.99
CA GLU A 124 -7.45 0.36 10.24
C GLU A 124 -6.51 1.14 11.17
N ASP A 125 -5.28 0.66 11.37
CA ASP A 125 -4.27 1.33 12.19
C ASP A 125 -3.95 2.73 11.63
N MET A 126 -3.78 2.87 10.31
CA MET A 126 -3.50 4.17 9.67
C MET A 126 -4.67 5.15 9.84
N VAL A 127 -5.90 4.69 9.75
CA VAL A 127 -7.09 5.52 9.95
C VAL A 127 -7.22 5.96 11.41
N LEU A 128 -7.00 5.05 12.36
CA LEU A 128 -7.12 5.34 13.80
C LEU A 128 -6.05 6.33 14.31
N TYR A 129 -4.83 6.24 13.79
CA TYR A 129 -3.72 7.12 14.18
C TYR A 129 -3.61 8.40 13.35
N GLY A 130 -4.36 8.52 12.27
CA GLY A 130 -4.38 9.68 11.38
C GLY A 130 -5.48 10.71 11.68
N GLN A 131 -6.28 10.49 12.72
CA GLN A 131 -7.37 11.38 13.15
C GLN A 131 -6.91 12.36 14.23
#